data_e39993b271db3c3bdabf3040fb85f505
#
_entry.id   e39993b271db3c3bdabf3040fb85f505
#
_cell.length_a   1.000
_cell.length_b   1.000
_cell.length_c   1.000
_cell.angle_alpha   90.00
_cell.angle_beta   90.00
_cell.angle_gamma   90.00
#
_symmetry.space_group_name_H-M   'P 1'
#
loop_
_entity.id
_entity.type
_entity.pdbx_description
1 polymer ?
#
loop_
_entity_poly.entity_id
_entity_poly.type
_entity_poly.pdbx_seq_one_letter_code
_entity_poly.pdbx_strand_id
1 'polypeptide(L)'
;THSYSSAASDVYKRQRGMVAISVEYRIRNVHGTSPIQAMEDAKSAIRFIRSNAKVLSIDPNKIAAAGGSAGGHLAAVSGNIDLFDNSNEDLTISSKPNLLILYNPVLHFGRKWGWINNPSNASPYDNISKGAPPTIILTGTKDKIVPVELIENYKKRMEAVGSRCDVIFYQDAEHAFFNRGQDFIDTLYESDIFLKSNRYLSGPPTIK
;
A
#
# COMPACT_ATOMS: atom_id res chain seq x y z
N THR A 1 4.63 -15.44 8.91
CA THR A 1 5.02 -14.84 10.20
C THR A 1 4.53 -13.39 10.20
N HIS A 2 3.40 -13.13 10.86
CA HIS A 2 2.98 -11.76 11.14
C HIS A 2 4.09 -11.07 11.93
N SER A 3 4.60 -9.97 11.41
CA SER A 3 5.60 -9.21 12.14
C SER A 3 4.95 -8.52 13.35
N TYR A 4 5.60 -8.51 14.49
CA TYR A 4 5.13 -7.78 15.67
C TYR A 4 4.85 -6.30 15.41
N SER A 5 5.50 -5.72 14.37
CA SER A 5 5.27 -4.35 13.93
C SER A 5 3.88 -4.11 13.36
N SER A 6 3.24 -5.09 12.70
CA SER A 6 1.88 -4.93 12.18
C SER A 6 0.86 -4.80 13.30
N ALA A 7 0.95 -5.65 14.34
CA ALA A 7 0.04 -5.60 15.49
C ALA A 7 0.13 -4.28 16.26
N ALA A 8 1.34 -3.76 16.52
CA ALA A 8 1.52 -2.48 17.19
C ALA A 8 0.97 -1.30 16.36
N SER A 9 1.21 -1.32 15.05
CA SER A 9 0.65 -0.33 14.12
C SER A 9 -0.90 -0.36 14.11
N ASP A 10 -1.49 -1.56 14.18
CA ASP A 10 -2.95 -1.71 14.19
C ASP A 10 -3.57 -1.23 15.51
N VAL A 11 -2.88 -1.45 16.66
CA VAL A 11 -3.30 -0.90 17.94
C VAL A 11 -3.29 0.63 17.90
N TYR A 12 -2.21 1.24 17.41
CA TYR A 12 -2.11 2.70 17.29
C TYR A 12 -3.23 3.28 16.40
N LYS A 13 -3.46 2.70 15.23
CA LYS A 13 -4.52 3.15 14.30
C LYS A 13 -5.90 3.08 14.95
N ARG A 14 -6.20 2.01 15.70
CA ARG A 14 -7.46 1.90 16.46
C ARG A 14 -7.59 2.98 17.54
N GLN A 15 -6.51 3.31 18.24
CA GLN A 15 -6.50 4.41 19.21
C GLN A 15 -6.76 5.78 18.55
N ARG A 16 -6.45 5.90 17.25
CA ARG A 16 -6.75 7.08 16.44
C ARG A 16 -8.17 7.07 15.83
N GLY A 17 -9.03 6.11 16.22
CA GLY A 17 -10.40 5.99 15.75
C GLY A 17 -10.55 5.33 14.36
N MET A 18 -9.54 4.61 13.90
CA MET A 18 -9.59 3.85 12.65
C MET A 18 -9.98 2.39 12.89
N VAL A 19 -10.66 1.78 11.95
CA VAL A 19 -10.75 0.33 11.83
C VAL A 19 -9.49 -0.15 11.11
N ALA A 20 -8.69 -0.98 11.78
CA ALA A 20 -7.49 -1.59 11.19
C ALA A 20 -7.80 -3.05 10.83
N ILE A 21 -7.52 -3.42 9.58
CA ILE A 21 -7.78 -4.75 9.04
C ILE A 21 -6.47 -5.28 8.46
N SER A 22 -6.00 -6.42 8.99
CA SER A 22 -4.86 -7.15 8.43
C SER A 22 -5.38 -8.16 7.40
N VAL A 23 -4.88 -8.07 6.18
CA VAL A 23 -5.28 -8.94 5.08
C VAL A 23 -4.24 -10.02 4.89
N GLU A 24 -4.66 -11.28 4.94
CA GLU A 24 -3.86 -12.41 4.45
C GLU A 24 -4.10 -12.58 2.94
N TYR A 25 -3.03 -12.85 2.22
CA TYR A 25 -3.09 -13.12 0.79
C TYR A 25 -2.32 -14.39 0.45
N ARG A 26 -2.69 -15.04 -0.64
CA ARG A 26 -2.09 -16.30 -1.09
C ARG A 26 -0.63 -16.09 -1.50
N ILE A 27 0.26 -16.98 -1.05
CA ILE A 27 1.68 -16.98 -1.37
C ILE A 27 2.14 -18.34 -1.89
N ARG A 28 3.17 -18.36 -2.75
CA ARG A 28 3.64 -19.56 -3.41
C ARG A 28 4.02 -20.68 -2.46
N ASN A 29 4.79 -20.37 -1.43
CA ASN A 29 5.36 -21.39 -0.52
C ASN A 29 4.32 -22.07 0.37
N VAL A 30 3.14 -21.48 0.55
CA VAL A 30 2.05 -22.02 1.39
C VAL A 30 0.91 -22.55 0.52
N HIS A 31 0.58 -21.82 -0.56
CA HIS A 31 -0.64 -22.08 -1.33
C HIS A 31 -0.37 -22.59 -2.75
N GLY A 32 0.90 -22.69 -3.17
CA GLY A 32 1.26 -23.09 -4.53
C GLY A 32 0.88 -22.09 -5.64
N THR A 33 0.52 -20.87 -5.26
CA THR A 33 -0.02 -19.84 -6.17
C THR A 33 1.07 -18.95 -6.75
N SER A 34 0.77 -18.27 -7.86
CA SER A 34 1.60 -17.19 -8.39
C SER A 34 1.28 -15.87 -7.69
N PRO A 35 2.11 -14.82 -7.83
CA PRO A 35 1.80 -13.48 -7.32
C PRO A 35 0.51 -12.85 -7.88
N ILE A 36 -0.02 -13.35 -9.00
CA ILE A 36 -1.30 -12.90 -9.56
C ILE A 36 -2.42 -13.09 -8.54
N GLN A 37 -2.49 -14.27 -7.90
CA GLN A 37 -3.51 -14.54 -6.89
C GLN A 37 -3.38 -13.63 -5.66
N ALA A 38 -2.18 -13.24 -5.29
CA ALA A 38 -1.99 -12.26 -4.21
C ALA A 38 -2.54 -10.87 -4.59
N MET A 39 -2.41 -10.47 -5.87
CA MET A 39 -2.99 -9.21 -6.37
C MET A 39 -4.53 -9.28 -6.41
N GLU A 40 -5.09 -10.40 -6.83
CA GLU A 40 -6.53 -10.67 -6.77
C GLU A 40 -7.03 -10.58 -5.32
N ASP A 41 -6.35 -11.22 -4.37
CA ASP A 41 -6.72 -11.22 -2.95
C ASP A 41 -6.71 -9.81 -2.36
N ALA A 42 -5.71 -8.99 -2.69
CA ALA A 42 -5.63 -7.61 -2.22
C ALA A 42 -6.80 -6.75 -2.74
N LYS A 43 -7.15 -6.90 -4.01
CA LYS A 43 -8.30 -6.21 -4.61
C LYS A 43 -9.62 -6.70 -4.03
N SER A 44 -9.78 -8.00 -3.88
CA SER A 44 -10.95 -8.64 -3.25
C SER A 44 -11.16 -8.16 -1.82
N ALA A 45 -10.07 -8.03 -1.04
CA ALA A 45 -10.16 -7.53 0.33
C ALA A 45 -10.72 -6.10 0.39
N ILE A 46 -10.24 -5.20 -0.47
CA ILE A 46 -10.75 -3.81 -0.51
C ILE A 46 -12.21 -3.78 -0.93
N ARG A 47 -12.60 -4.58 -1.93
CA ARG A 47 -13.98 -4.70 -2.38
C ARG A 47 -14.88 -5.24 -1.27
N PHE A 48 -14.45 -6.28 -0.56
CA PHE A 48 -15.15 -6.83 0.60
C PHE A 48 -15.34 -5.79 1.69
N ILE A 49 -14.28 -5.05 2.06
CA ILE A 49 -14.34 -4.00 3.07
C ILE A 49 -15.34 -2.92 2.65
N ARG A 50 -15.32 -2.49 1.40
CA ARG A 50 -16.23 -1.46 0.88
C ARG A 50 -17.68 -1.92 0.84
N SER A 51 -17.95 -3.15 0.41
CA SER A 51 -19.29 -3.72 0.39
C SER A 51 -19.89 -3.90 1.79
N ASN A 52 -19.02 -4.13 2.80
CA ASN A 52 -19.43 -4.31 4.18
C ASN A 52 -19.24 -3.05 5.05
N ALA A 53 -19.09 -1.88 4.44
CA ALA A 53 -18.76 -0.63 5.14
C ALA A 53 -19.75 -0.29 6.27
N LYS A 54 -21.05 -0.54 6.07
CA LYS A 54 -22.10 -0.33 7.09
C LYS A 54 -21.90 -1.23 8.31
N VAL A 55 -21.61 -2.51 8.10
CA VAL A 55 -21.40 -3.49 9.18
C VAL A 55 -20.10 -3.19 9.92
N LEU A 56 -19.07 -2.78 9.20
CA LEU A 56 -17.76 -2.42 9.75
C LEU A 56 -17.75 -1.00 10.39
N SER A 57 -18.84 -0.26 10.27
CA SER A 57 -18.95 1.13 10.76
C SER A 57 -17.84 2.04 10.21
N ILE A 58 -17.54 1.92 8.90
CA ILE A 58 -16.54 2.73 8.21
C ILE A 58 -17.17 3.55 7.07
N ASP A 59 -16.47 4.60 6.67
CA ASP A 59 -16.79 5.35 5.46
C ASP A 59 -16.23 4.61 4.22
N PRO A 60 -17.06 4.14 3.28
CA PRO A 60 -16.60 3.43 2.07
C PRO A 60 -15.72 4.29 1.15
N ASN A 61 -15.73 5.62 1.34
CA ASN A 61 -14.90 6.56 0.60
C ASN A 61 -13.62 6.95 1.33
N LYS A 62 -13.35 6.32 2.48
CA LYS A 62 -12.14 6.53 3.30
C LYS A 62 -11.40 5.22 3.60
N ILE A 63 -11.17 4.41 2.59
CA ILE A 63 -10.40 3.18 2.70
C ILE A 63 -8.95 3.47 2.29
N ALA A 64 -8.03 3.33 3.23
CA ALA A 64 -6.59 3.42 2.97
C ALA A 64 -5.99 2.01 2.87
N ALA A 65 -5.19 1.76 1.83
CA ALA A 65 -4.39 0.54 1.75
C ALA A 65 -2.94 0.86 2.13
N ALA A 66 -2.36 0.01 2.98
CA ALA A 66 -1.00 0.18 3.45
C ALA A 66 -0.23 -1.14 3.33
N GLY A 67 1.08 -1.05 3.08
CA GLY A 67 1.92 -2.23 3.07
C GLY A 67 3.40 -1.94 2.88
N GLY A 68 4.24 -2.91 3.29
CA GLY A 68 5.68 -2.86 3.12
C GLY A 68 6.17 -3.88 2.07
N SER A 69 7.20 -3.54 1.29
CA SER A 69 7.82 -4.41 0.30
C SER A 69 6.78 -5.03 -0.66
N ALA A 70 6.60 -6.36 -0.64
CA ALA A 70 5.56 -7.04 -1.41
C ALA A 70 4.14 -6.58 -1.03
N GLY A 71 3.85 -6.35 0.26
CA GLY A 71 2.56 -5.76 0.69
C GLY A 71 2.35 -4.34 0.16
N GLY A 72 3.42 -3.55 0.06
CA GLY A 72 3.40 -2.25 -0.59
C GLY A 72 3.12 -2.33 -2.08
N HIS A 73 3.64 -3.37 -2.75
CA HIS A 73 3.29 -3.69 -4.12
C HIS A 73 1.79 -3.96 -4.27
N LEU A 74 1.24 -4.85 -3.44
CA LEU A 74 -0.17 -5.23 -3.50
C LEU A 74 -1.12 -4.03 -3.25
N ALA A 75 -0.76 -3.17 -2.29
CA ALA A 75 -1.49 -1.93 -2.06
C ALA A 75 -1.44 -1.00 -3.27
N ALA A 76 -0.26 -0.83 -3.89
CA ALA A 76 -0.08 0.00 -5.07
C ALA A 76 -0.78 -0.59 -6.31
N VAL A 77 -0.77 -1.92 -6.50
CA VAL A 77 -1.56 -2.62 -7.54
C VAL A 77 -3.04 -2.27 -7.41
N SER A 78 -3.59 -2.39 -6.20
CA SER A 78 -5.01 -2.08 -5.97
C SER A 78 -5.36 -0.62 -6.28
N GLY A 79 -4.41 0.30 -6.15
CA GLY A 79 -4.59 1.72 -6.44
C GLY A 79 -4.42 2.12 -7.90
N ASN A 80 -3.55 1.43 -8.66
CA ASN A 80 -3.06 1.88 -9.95
C ASN A 80 -3.37 0.93 -11.12
N ILE A 81 -3.80 -0.29 -10.86
CA ILE A 81 -3.97 -1.31 -11.90
C ILE A 81 -5.42 -1.78 -11.96
N ASP A 82 -6.04 -1.66 -13.12
CA ASP A 82 -7.42 -2.08 -13.35
C ASP A 82 -7.55 -3.58 -13.69
N LEU A 83 -6.43 -4.31 -13.78
CA LEU A 83 -6.39 -5.77 -13.95
C LEU A 83 -6.47 -6.49 -12.61
N PHE A 84 -6.53 -7.82 -12.66
CA PHE A 84 -6.50 -8.72 -11.50
C PHE A 84 -7.71 -8.62 -10.57
N ASP A 85 -8.86 -8.20 -11.08
CA ASP A 85 -10.12 -8.34 -10.36
C ASP A 85 -10.62 -9.79 -10.48
N ASN A 86 -11.14 -10.34 -9.38
CA ASN A 86 -11.77 -11.65 -9.39
C ASN A 86 -13.14 -11.54 -10.10
N SER A 87 -13.29 -12.21 -11.23
CA SER A 87 -14.49 -12.17 -12.07
C SER A 87 -15.75 -12.74 -11.40
N ASN A 88 -15.61 -13.46 -10.30
CA ASN A 88 -16.72 -14.02 -9.54
C ASN A 88 -17.32 -13.03 -8.50
N GLU A 89 -16.74 -11.83 -8.39
CA GLU A 89 -17.19 -10.78 -7.46
C GLU A 89 -18.06 -9.74 -8.18
N ASP A 90 -18.80 -8.96 -7.39
CA ASP A 90 -19.52 -7.79 -7.91
C ASP A 90 -18.54 -6.66 -8.28
N LEU A 91 -18.18 -6.59 -9.55
CA LEU A 91 -17.23 -5.60 -10.08
C LEU A 91 -17.80 -4.18 -10.13
N THR A 92 -19.08 -3.98 -9.82
CA THR A 92 -19.66 -2.62 -9.65
C THR A 92 -19.16 -1.95 -8.37
N ILE A 93 -18.67 -2.75 -7.40
CA ILE A 93 -18.03 -2.28 -6.18
C ILE A 93 -16.53 -2.14 -6.44
N SER A 94 -16.00 -0.92 -6.31
CA SER A 94 -14.59 -0.64 -6.59
C SER A 94 -13.65 -1.34 -5.62
N SER A 95 -12.61 -2.00 -6.15
CA SER A 95 -11.47 -2.53 -5.41
C SER A 95 -10.37 -1.49 -5.18
N LYS A 96 -10.54 -0.25 -5.67
CA LYS A 96 -9.53 0.81 -5.59
C LYS A 96 -9.59 1.50 -4.23
N PRO A 97 -8.48 1.54 -3.46
CA PRO A 97 -8.43 2.29 -2.21
C PRO A 97 -8.49 3.81 -2.48
N ASN A 98 -8.84 4.57 -1.46
CA ASN A 98 -8.92 6.03 -1.55
C ASN A 98 -7.61 6.73 -1.17
N LEU A 99 -6.64 5.98 -0.60
CA LEU A 99 -5.33 6.48 -0.18
C LEU A 99 -4.33 5.32 -0.07
N LEU A 100 -3.05 5.58 -0.33
CA LEU A 100 -1.97 4.60 -0.22
C LEU A 100 -0.90 5.04 0.78
N ILE A 101 -0.44 4.11 1.62
CA ILE A 101 0.71 4.26 2.52
C ILE A 101 1.70 3.13 2.25
N LEU A 102 2.84 3.47 1.65
CA LEU A 102 3.75 2.48 1.07
C LEU A 102 5.13 2.55 1.75
N TYR A 103 5.59 1.43 2.28
CA TYR A 103 6.89 1.30 2.94
C TYR A 103 7.84 0.45 2.07
N ASN A 104 8.93 1.02 1.56
CA ASN A 104 9.83 0.34 0.62
C ASN A 104 9.08 -0.48 -0.45
N PRO A 105 8.13 0.11 -1.20
CA PRO A 105 7.24 -0.66 -2.08
C PRO A 105 7.97 -1.16 -3.32
N VAL A 106 7.69 -2.39 -3.74
CA VAL A 106 8.12 -2.88 -5.06
C VAL A 106 7.16 -2.33 -6.12
N LEU A 107 7.54 -1.27 -6.82
CA LEU A 107 6.65 -0.58 -7.78
C LEU A 107 6.86 -1.00 -9.22
N HIS A 108 7.98 -1.65 -9.53
CA HIS A 108 8.30 -2.09 -10.88
C HIS A 108 8.91 -3.49 -10.86
N PHE A 109 8.41 -4.35 -11.75
CA PHE A 109 9.00 -5.66 -12.00
C PHE A 109 9.82 -5.65 -13.28
N GLY A 110 11.12 -5.86 -13.14
CA GLY A 110 11.97 -6.16 -14.29
C GLY A 110 11.64 -7.54 -14.90
N ARG A 111 12.16 -7.80 -16.11
CA ARG A 111 11.96 -9.06 -16.87
C ARG A 111 12.36 -10.36 -16.13
N LYS A 112 13.00 -10.27 -14.97
CA LYS A 112 13.50 -11.44 -14.20
C LYS A 112 12.43 -12.23 -13.45
N TRP A 113 11.18 -11.77 -13.42
CA TRP A 113 10.13 -12.34 -12.57
C TRP A 113 9.21 -13.34 -13.29
N GLY A 114 9.63 -14.05 -14.25
CA GLY A 114 9.06 -15.14 -15.07
C GLY A 114 7.66 -15.76 -14.80
N TRP A 115 6.87 -15.17 -13.90
CA TRP A 115 5.53 -15.63 -13.53
C TRP A 115 4.38 -14.89 -14.24
N ILE A 116 4.70 -13.86 -15.01
CA ILE A 116 3.75 -13.10 -15.81
C ILE A 116 4.34 -12.83 -17.21
N ASN A 117 3.56 -13.03 -18.25
CA ASN A 117 3.98 -12.86 -19.64
C ASN A 117 4.35 -11.42 -19.98
N ASN A 118 3.62 -10.46 -19.41
CA ASN A 118 3.93 -9.03 -19.53
C ASN A 118 4.10 -8.43 -18.14
N PRO A 119 5.34 -8.25 -17.64
CA PRO A 119 5.61 -7.69 -16.32
C PRO A 119 5.04 -6.28 -16.11
N SER A 120 4.91 -5.47 -17.15
CA SER A 120 4.31 -4.14 -17.06
C SER A 120 2.85 -4.18 -16.60
N ASN A 121 2.11 -5.24 -16.88
CA ASN A 121 0.72 -5.37 -16.42
C ASN A 121 0.61 -5.46 -14.89
N ALA A 122 1.66 -5.93 -14.20
CA ALA A 122 1.72 -6.03 -12.75
C ALA A 122 2.57 -4.94 -12.10
N SER A 123 3.02 -3.96 -12.87
CA SER A 123 3.88 -2.87 -12.40
C SER A 123 3.04 -1.64 -12.06
N PRO A 124 2.87 -1.27 -10.77
CA PRO A 124 2.21 -0.02 -10.41
C PRO A 124 2.86 1.21 -11.06
N TYR A 125 4.17 1.19 -11.26
CA TYR A 125 4.92 2.26 -11.92
C TYR A 125 4.48 2.48 -13.37
N ASP A 126 4.19 1.42 -14.12
CA ASP A 126 3.82 1.50 -15.53
C ASP A 126 2.34 1.83 -15.75
N ASN A 127 1.50 1.65 -14.71
CA ASN A 127 0.05 1.78 -14.80
C ASN A 127 -0.53 3.00 -14.06
N ILE A 128 0.31 3.99 -13.75
CA ILE A 128 -0.18 5.24 -13.14
C ILE A 128 -1.07 5.97 -14.14
N SER A 129 -2.28 6.31 -13.71
CA SER A 129 -3.27 7.01 -14.53
C SER A 129 -4.00 8.08 -13.73
N LYS A 130 -4.75 8.95 -14.42
CA LYS A 130 -5.59 9.97 -13.78
C LYS A 130 -6.55 9.33 -12.76
N GLY A 131 -6.59 9.89 -11.55
CA GLY A 131 -7.37 9.36 -10.44
C GLY A 131 -6.64 8.29 -9.62
N ALA A 132 -5.31 8.14 -9.78
CA ALA A 132 -4.49 7.39 -8.84
C ALA A 132 -4.65 7.95 -7.42
N PRO A 133 -4.77 7.11 -6.37
CA PRO A 133 -5.00 7.58 -5.01
C PRO A 133 -3.85 8.44 -4.48
N PRO A 134 -4.10 9.46 -3.65
CA PRO A 134 -3.05 10.13 -2.91
C PRO A 134 -2.16 9.12 -2.19
N THR A 135 -0.86 9.25 -2.35
CA THR A 135 0.13 8.26 -1.92
C THR A 135 1.22 8.90 -1.06
N ILE A 136 1.59 8.26 0.05
CA ILE A 136 2.86 8.52 0.72
C ILE A 136 3.77 7.31 0.57
N ILE A 137 5.05 7.56 0.28
CA ILE A 137 6.10 6.54 0.22
C ILE A 137 7.16 6.87 1.26
N LEU A 138 7.43 5.89 2.12
CA LEU A 138 8.47 5.95 3.15
C LEU A 138 9.54 4.91 2.79
N THR A 139 10.75 5.36 2.45
CA THR A 139 11.77 4.48 1.87
C THR A 139 13.18 4.83 2.32
N GLY A 140 14.04 3.82 2.45
CA GLY A 140 15.42 3.98 2.84
C GLY A 140 16.35 4.28 1.66
N THR A 141 17.34 5.15 1.86
CA THR A 141 18.29 5.51 0.79
C THR A 141 19.31 4.43 0.48
N LYS A 142 19.52 3.44 1.39
CA LYS A 142 20.37 2.26 1.16
C LYS A 142 19.58 0.99 0.81
N ASP A 143 18.32 1.14 0.43
CA ASP A 143 17.51 0.01 -0.04
C ASP A 143 18.08 -0.55 -1.36
N LYS A 144 18.56 -1.79 -1.32
CA LYS A 144 19.15 -2.48 -2.49
C LYS A 144 18.10 -3.12 -3.41
N ILE A 145 16.83 -3.18 -2.97
CA ILE A 145 15.73 -3.78 -3.70
C ILE A 145 14.92 -2.70 -4.43
N VAL A 146 14.73 -1.56 -3.77
CA VAL A 146 13.92 -0.44 -4.28
C VAL A 146 14.81 0.79 -4.46
N PRO A 147 15.34 1.04 -5.66
CA PRO A 147 16.23 2.19 -5.92
C PRO A 147 15.51 3.53 -5.69
N VAL A 148 16.23 4.49 -5.11
CA VAL A 148 15.75 5.87 -4.88
C VAL A 148 15.23 6.49 -6.19
N GLU A 149 15.96 6.34 -7.28
CA GLU A 149 15.58 6.87 -8.60
C GLU A 149 14.19 6.35 -9.08
N LEU A 150 13.87 5.08 -8.81
CA LEU A 150 12.56 4.52 -9.14
C LEU A 150 11.45 5.25 -8.38
N ILE A 151 11.66 5.53 -7.10
CA ILE A 151 10.70 6.23 -6.25
C ILE A 151 10.52 7.68 -6.69
N GLU A 152 11.60 8.38 -7.00
CA GLU A 152 11.54 9.76 -7.53
C GLU A 152 10.79 9.82 -8.87
N ASN A 153 11.05 8.87 -9.76
CA ASN A 153 10.36 8.78 -11.05
C ASN A 153 8.88 8.39 -10.87
N TYR A 154 8.55 7.53 -9.91
CA TYR A 154 7.16 7.22 -9.58
C TYR A 154 6.42 8.48 -9.10
N LYS A 155 7.02 9.27 -8.20
CA LYS A 155 6.47 10.55 -7.74
C LYS A 155 6.18 11.48 -8.91
N LYS A 156 7.16 11.70 -9.80
CA LYS A 156 6.99 12.56 -10.98
C LYS A 156 5.82 12.10 -11.87
N ARG A 157 5.65 10.79 -12.07
CA ARG A 157 4.53 10.24 -12.83
C ARG A 157 3.18 10.46 -12.15
N MET A 158 3.11 10.30 -10.82
CA MET A 158 1.91 10.57 -10.04
C MET A 158 1.50 12.05 -10.16
N GLU A 159 2.45 12.96 -10.00
CA GLU A 159 2.23 14.39 -10.14
C GLU A 159 1.81 14.79 -11.57
N ALA A 160 2.37 14.15 -12.60
CA ALA A 160 2.03 14.39 -13.99
C ALA A 160 0.56 14.03 -14.33
N VAL A 161 -0.06 13.10 -13.60
CA VAL A 161 -1.49 12.78 -13.73
C VAL A 161 -2.39 13.54 -12.75
N GLY A 162 -1.82 14.51 -12.01
CA GLY A 162 -2.53 15.34 -11.04
C GLY A 162 -2.81 14.64 -9.70
N SER A 163 -2.10 13.57 -9.37
CA SER A 163 -2.24 12.84 -8.11
C SER A 163 -1.13 13.22 -7.12
N ARG A 164 -1.49 13.45 -5.86
CA ARG A 164 -0.54 13.74 -4.79
C ARG A 164 0.34 12.53 -4.50
N CYS A 165 1.66 12.73 -4.45
CA CYS A 165 2.62 11.72 -4.04
C CYS A 165 3.69 12.36 -3.14
N ASP A 166 3.60 12.10 -1.84
CA ASP A 166 4.60 12.53 -0.87
C ASP A 166 5.64 11.42 -0.72
N VAL A 167 6.92 11.78 -0.65
CA VAL A 167 8.01 10.82 -0.45
C VAL A 167 8.90 11.29 0.70
N ILE A 168 9.17 10.41 1.64
CA ILE A 168 10.11 10.63 2.74
C ILE A 168 11.25 9.63 2.62
N PHE A 169 12.46 10.14 2.45
CA PHE A 169 13.67 9.36 2.41
C PHE A 169 14.32 9.30 3.79
N TYR A 170 14.55 8.07 4.26
CA TYR A 170 15.29 7.80 5.49
C TYR A 170 16.75 7.55 5.16
N GLN A 171 17.60 8.48 5.58
CA GLN A 171 19.02 8.45 5.24
C GLN A 171 19.67 7.19 5.82
N ASP A 172 20.45 6.51 5.00
CA ASP A 172 21.19 5.27 5.31
C ASP A 172 20.32 4.07 5.73
N ALA A 173 19.00 4.18 5.72
CA ALA A 173 18.11 3.07 6.02
C ALA A 173 18.09 2.04 4.88
N GLU A 174 18.07 0.76 5.26
CA GLU A 174 18.02 -0.38 4.34
C GLU A 174 16.56 -0.85 4.11
N HIS A 175 16.39 -1.92 3.32
CA HIS A 175 15.08 -2.54 3.11
C HIS A 175 14.45 -3.02 4.43
N ALA A 176 13.14 -2.78 4.61
CA ALA A 176 12.37 -3.16 5.80
C ALA A 176 12.77 -2.45 7.12
N PHE A 177 13.46 -1.30 7.05
CA PHE A 177 13.85 -0.49 8.21
C PHE A 177 12.67 -0.13 9.11
N PHE A 178 11.51 0.12 8.54
CA PHE A 178 10.26 0.53 9.20
C PHE A 178 9.65 -0.51 10.16
N ASN A 179 10.26 -1.69 10.32
CA ASN A 179 9.70 -2.78 11.13
C ASN A 179 10.11 -2.74 12.61
N ARG A 180 11.03 -1.85 13.01
CA ARG A 180 11.60 -1.85 14.37
C ARG A 180 12.24 -0.53 14.76
N GLY A 181 12.43 -0.38 16.07
CA GLY A 181 13.17 0.75 16.64
C GLY A 181 12.48 2.10 16.40
N GLN A 182 13.28 3.15 16.35
CA GLN A 182 12.81 4.52 16.14
C GLN A 182 12.19 4.68 14.75
N ASP A 183 12.73 4.05 13.72
CA ASP A 183 12.21 4.11 12.36
C ASP A 183 10.75 3.63 12.25
N PHE A 184 10.36 2.62 13.05
CA PHE A 184 8.95 2.19 13.14
C PHE A 184 8.07 3.32 13.67
N ILE A 185 8.50 4.00 14.74
CA ILE A 185 7.79 5.13 15.34
C ILE A 185 7.67 6.28 14.34
N ASP A 186 8.79 6.65 13.71
CA ASP A 186 8.86 7.78 12.79
C ASP A 186 8.01 7.54 11.53
N THR A 187 8.07 6.35 10.95
CA THR A 187 7.25 6.02 9.77
C THR A 187 5.76 5.97 10.10
N LEU A 188 5.40 5.55 11.30
CA LEU A 188 4.00 5.55 11.74
C LEU A 188 3.51 6.98 12.01
N TYR A 189 4.36 7.85 12.58
CA TYR A 189 4.07 9.26 12.78
C TYR A 189 3.82 9.98 11.45
N GLU A 190 4.68 9.81 10.47
CA GLU A 190 4.54 10.40 9.13
C GLU A 190 3.28 9.90 8.41
N SER A 191 2.96 8.62 8.59
CA SER A 191 1.71 8.04 8.08
C SER A 191 0.47 8.69 8.69
N ASP A 192 0.49 8.99 10.00
CA ASP A 192 -0.60 9.70 10.70
C ASP A 192 -0.75 11.14 10.17
N ILE A 193 0.36 11.86 10.02
CA ILE A 193 0.36 13.22 9.44
C ILE A 193 -0.25 13.20 8.03
N PHE A 194 0.12 12.22 7.20
CA PHE A 194 -0.43 12.08 5.86
C PHE A 194 -1.93 11.75 5.87
N LEU A 195 -2.38 10.83 6.73
CA LEU A 195 -3.79 10.51 6.94
C LEU A 195 -4.58 11.74 7.39
N LYS A 196 -4.04 12.51 8.33
CA LYS A 196 -4.65 13.76 8.79
C LYS A 196 -4.76 14.79 7.66
N SER A 197 -3.70 15.00 6.88
CA SER A 197 -3.70 15.95 5.77
C SER A 197 -4.73 15.60 4.68
N ASN A 198 -5.12 14.32 4.58
CA ASN A 198 -6.18 13.83 3.71
C ASN A 198 -7.54 13.66 4.42
N ARG A 199 -7.71 14.22 5.63
CA ARG A 199 -8.96 14.24 6.42
C ARG A 199 -9.46 12.85 6.84
N TYR A 200 -8.56 11.87 6.99
CA TYR A 200 -8.88 10.56 7.59
C TYR A 200 -8.86 10.66 9.11
N LEU A 201 -8.00 11.49 9.66
CA LEU A 201 -7.80 11.69 11.10
C LEU A 201 -7.96 13.16 11.50
N SER A 202 -8.27 13.39 12.77
CA SER A 202 -8.31 14.71 13.41
C SER A 202 -7.33 14.78 14.59
N GLY A 203 -6.97 15.99 15.00
CA GLY A 203 -6.00 16.19 16.08
C GLY A 203 -4.55 15.87 15.68
N PRO A 204 -3.59 16.06 16.59
CA PRO A 204 -2.19 15.67 16.37
C PRO A 204 -1.99 14.16 16.53
N PRO A 205 -0.91 13.58 15.96
CA PRO A 205 -0.47 12.23 16.30
C PRO A 205 -0.27 12.07 17.81
N THR A 206 -0.59 10.89 18.33
CA THR A 206 -0.44 10.57 19.76
C THR A 206 0.69 9.56 20.02
N ILE A 207 1.36 9.09 18.97
CA ILE A 207 2.53 8.22 19.08
C ILE A 207 3.72 9.02 19.61
N LYS A 208 4.45 8.40 20.53
CA LYS A 208 5.62 8.99 21.21
C LYS A 208 6.84 8.13 20.95
#